data_34d2c40593131b78661bb3f8734712ab
#
_entry.id   34d2c40593131b78661bb3f8734712ab
#
_cell.length_a   1.000
_cell.length_b   1.000
_cell.length_c   1.000
_cell.angle_alpha   90.00
_cell.angle_beta   90.00
_cell.angle_gamma   90.00
#
_symmetry.space_group_name_H-M   'P 1'
#
loop_
_entity.id
_entity.type
_entity.pdbx_description
1 polymer ?
#
loop_
_entity_poly.entity_id
_entity_poly.type
_entity_poly.pdbx_seq_one_letter_code
_entity_poly.pdbx_strand_id
1 'polypeptide(L)'
;MKLTLTQRLSLVFSVLLLACSGASAWLQIRANDMREMEVVQGLSRDLAAHIANITPLTDANGLRPDAVRTLFGQLMGVNPSVEVYLLDDAGRIKGDDAPPGHVKRDRVDLAPVQRFLAGEPLPILGDDPRSPSARKIFSAAQLRRAGQAPAGYIYVVLLGEAHDRLAARFDAGNVLRTTLWSMALVALLGLLAGLTAFSFITRPLRRLTDAMRRFDADGEPDTQPAVPRSPPGRRGDDIALLESTYAQMADRIGEQWRALTRQDQQRRELITNISHDLRTPLTSLHGYLETLSLKTDSLGDAERRRYLSIALAQSAKVGRLAQALFELARLESGGVQPEREPFSLVDLVQDVFQKFELAAKARDVALHARIPLRVPNVSADLGMIERVLTNLLDNALRHTPEHGEVEIALEPRDGTVVVTVADTGPGIPPERREGLFRRPQRPTGAGGAAQGGGLGLLIVHRMLLLHGSTIRLVDRAGRGAVFEFTLPAARGASDAASRSGGAH
;
A
#
# COMPACT_ATOMS: atom_id res chain seq x y z
N MET A 1 -32.40 1.19 -0.26
CA MET A 1 -31.10 1.59 -0.88
C MET A 1 -30.07 1.74 0.24
N LYS A 2 -29.00 0.97 0.21
CA LYS A 2 -27.89 1.13 1.20
C LYS A 2 -27.06 2.34 0.75
N LEU A 3 -27.05 3.39 1.54
CA LEU A 3 -26.22 4.58 1.30
C LEU A 3 -24.73 4.16 1.23
N THR A 4 -24.03 4.64 0.21
CA THR A 4 -22.58 4.44 0.10
C THR A 4 -21.87 5.15 1.25
N LEU A 5 -20.66 4.73 1.60
CA LEU A 5 -19.85 5.35 2.67
C LEU A 5 -19.72 6.87 2.46
N THR A 6 -19.53 7.30 1.20
CA THR A 6 -19.50 8.68 0.78
C THR A 6 -20.77 9.44 1.16
N GLN A 7 -21.92 8.88 0.87
CA GLN A 7 -23.21 9.51 1.20
C GLN A 7 -23.46 9.62 2.71
N ARG A 8 -23.05 8.61 3.48
CA ARG A 8 -23.15 8.64 4.95
C ARG A 8 -22.26 9.72 5.56
N LEU A 9 -21.01 9.81 5.14
CA LEU A 9 -20.08 10.83 5.62
C LEU A 9 -20.52 12.24 5.22
N SER A 10 -20.98 12.46 3.98
CA SER A 10 -21.53 13.73 3.53
C SER A 10 -22.76 14.13 4.33
N LEU A 11 -23.64 13.18 4.66
CA LEU A 11 -24.81 13.43 5.49
C LEU A 11 -24.41 13.86 6.91
N VAL A 12 -23.50 13.14 7.55
CA VAL A 12 -23.00 13.46 8.90
C VAL A 12 -22.34 14.84 8.91
N PHE A 13 -21.50 15.14 7.93
CA PHE A 13 -20.83 16.43 7.80
C PHE A 13 -21.83 17.56 7.61
N SER A 14 -22.84 17.38 6.75
CA SER A 14 -23.90 18.38 6.52
C SER A 14 -24.71 18.66 7.78
N VAL A 15 -25.09 17.63 8.53
CA VAL A 15 -25.83 17.78 9.80
C VAL A 15 -24.99 18.51 10.84
N LEU A 16 -23.72 18.17 10.97
CA LEU A 16 -22.81 18.81 11.93
C LEU A 16 -22.59 20.29 11.59
N LEU A 17 -22.43 20.60 10.30
CA LEU A 17 -22.25 21.97 9.82
C LEU A 17 -23.50 22.83 10.05
N LEU A 18 -24.70 22.30 9.82
CA LEU A 18 -25.98 22.97 10.12
C LEU A 18 -26.13 23.21 11.62
N ALA A 19 -25.78 22.23 12.45
CA ALA A 19 -25.86 22.36 13.91
C ALA A 19 -24.89 23.44 14.43
N CYS A 20 -23.65 23.47 13.97
CA CYS A 20 -22.67 24.49 14.33
C CYS A 20 -23.07 25.87 13.87
N SER A 21 -23.61 26.00 12.65
CA SER A 21 -24.08 27.28 12.13
C SER A 21 -25.28 27.78 12.92
N GLY A 22 -26.21 26.91 13.29
CA GLY A 22 -27.37 27.27 14.14
C GLY A 22 -26.96 27.71 15.53
N ALA A 23 -26.05 27.03 16.17
CA ALA A 23 -25.51 27.39 17.47
C ALA A 23 -24.78 28.74 17.45
N SER A 24 -24.00 29.01 16.41
CA SER A 24 -23.26 30.27 16.22
C SER A 24 -24.24 31.43 16.03
N ALA A 25 -25.28 31.27 15.21
CA ALA A 25 -26.29 32.31 15.00
C ALA A 25 -27.07 32.63 16.28
N TRP A 26 -27.45 31.59 17.03
CA TRP A 26 -28.12 31.77 18.32
C TRP A 26 -27.26 32.55 19.32
N LEU A 27 -26.00 32.21 19.41
CA LEU A 27 -25.02 32.93 20.27
C LEU A 27 -24.87 34.41 19.85
N GLN A 28 -24.77 34.68 18.54
CA GLN A 28 -24.65 36.05 18.02
C GLN A 28 -25.87 36.89 18.31
N ILE A 29 -27.07 36.36 18.08
CA ILE A 29 -28.32 37.08 18.38
C ILE A 29 -28.37 37.43 19.86
N ARG A 30 -28.15 36.47 20.75
CA ARG A 30 -28.16 36.66 22.20
C ARG A 30 -27.09 37.67 22.69
N ALA A 31 -25.90 37.63 22.10
CA ALA A 31 -24.83 38.57 22.43
C ALA A 31 -25.14 39.98 21.97
N ASN A 32 -25.83 40.15 20.84
CA ASN A 32 -26.22 41.43 20.32
C ASN A 32 -27.30 42.09 21.20
N ASP A 33 -28.34 41.34 21.60
CA ASP A 33 -29.41 41.82 22.50
C ASP A 33 -28.85 42.29 23.84
N MET A 34 -27.91 41.56 24.43
CA MET A 34 -27.25 41.94 25.68
C MET A 34 -26.45 43.23 25.57
N ARG A 35 -25.70 43.40 24.46
CA ARG A 35 -24.94 44.62 24.20
C ARG A 35 -25.81 45.84 23.98
N GLU A 36 -26.92 45.69 23.27
CA GLU A 36 -27.89 46.77 23.05
C GLU A 36 -28.48 47.25 24.37
N MET A 37 -28.91 46.33 25.24
CA MET A 37 -29.41 46.66 26.57
C MET A 37 -28.36 47.37 27.41
N GLU A 38 -27.11 46.93 27.39
CA GLU A 38 -25.99 47.55 28.11
C GLU A 38 -25.71 49.00 27.65
N VAL A 39 -25.68 49.24 26.33
CA VAL A 39 -25.43 50.54 25.73
C VAL A 39 -26.56 51.50 26.04
N VAL A 40 -27.81 51.06 25.84
CA VAL A 40 -29.00 51.94 26.12
C VAL A 40 -29.07 52.31 27.60
N GLN A 41 -28.87 51.33 28.48
CA GLN A 41 -28.85 51.60 29.94
C GLN A 41 -27.71 52.48 30.36
N GLY A 42 -26.48 52.27 29.76
CA GLY A 42 -25.32 53.08 30.02
C GLY A 42 -25.48 54.56 29.63
N LEU A 43 -25.99 54.82 28.42
CA LEU A 43 -26.28 56.19 27.93
C LEU A 43 -27.35 56.89 28.72
N SER A 44 -28.32 56.11 29.25
CA SER A 44 -29.47 56.67 30.02
C SER A 44 -29.24 56.61 31.53
N ARG A 45 -28.00 56.32 32.02
CA ARG A 45 -27.71 56.09 33.42
C ARG A 45 -28.13 57.23 34.30
N ASP A 46 -27.86 58.44 33.87
CA ASP A 46 -28.10 59.67 34.65
C ASP A 46 -29.50 60.30 34.36
N LEU A 47 -30.31 59.68 33.50
CA LEU A 47 -31.58 60.21 33.08
C LEU A 47 -32.54 60.40 34.26
N ALA A 48 -32.68 59.41 35.13
CA ALA A 48 -33.55 59.54 36.33
C ALA A 48 -33.02 60.57 37.28
N ALA A 49 -31.69 60.72 37.46
CA ALA A 49 -31.11 61.76 38.30
C ALA A 49 -31.35 63.19 37.72
N HIS A 50 -31.21 63.31 36.40
CA HIS A 50 -31.48 64.59 35.71
C HIS A 50 -32.98 65.02 35.87
N ILE A 51 -33.90 64.08 35.70
CA ILE A 51 -35.30 64.30 35.89
C ILE A 51 -35.61 64.72 37.35
N ALA A 52 -34.98 64.04 38.32
CA ALA A 52 -35.19 64.37 39.75
C ALA A 52 -34.69 65.76 40.13
N ASN A 53 -33.66 66.27 39.43
CA ASN A 53 -33.07 67.58 39.70
C ASN A 53 -33.86 68.77 39.05
N ILE A 54 -34.50 68.54 37.91
CA ILE A 54 -35.21 69.63 37.17
C ILE A 54 -36.54 69.94 37.79
N THR A 55 -37.25 68.93 38.33
CA THR A 55 -38.63 69.10 38.80
C THR A 55 -38.76 68.84 40.30
N PRO A 56 -39.32 69.75 41.09
CA PRO A 56 -39.52 69.50 42.51
C PRO A 56 -40.67 68.47 42.72
N LEU A 57 -40.23 67.16 42.74
CA LEU A 57 -41.16 66.01 42.87
C LEU A 57 -41.55 65.71 44.33
N THR A 58 -40.97 66.47 45.28
CA THR A 58 -41.25 66.35 46.73
C THR A 58 -41.63 67.70 47.33
N ASP A 59 -42.57 67.74 48.26
CA ASP A 59 -42.90 68.88 49.08
C ASP A 59 -42.92 68.54 50.59
N ALA A 60 -43.40 69.45 51.44
CA ALA A 60 -43.44 69.23 52.88
C ALA A 60 -44.30 67.99 53.28
N ASN A 61 -45.24 67.57 52.45
CA ASN A 61 -46.18 66.50 52.71
C ASN A 61 -45.80 65.18 52.04
N GLY A 62 -44.68 65.13 51.26
CA GLY A 62 -44.23 63.91 50.61
C GLY A 62 -44.06 64.01 49.10
N LEU A 63 -44.30 62.88 48.37
CA LEU A 63 -44.21 62.82 46.92
C LEU A 63 -45.50 63.57 46.31
N ARG A 64 -45.27 64.33 45.23
CA ARG A 64 -46.28 65.06 44.48
C ARG A 64 -46.73 64.36 43.21
N PRO A 65 -47.84 63.55 43.22
CA PRO A 65 -48.29 62.81 42.04
C PRO A 65 -48.71 63.77 40.87
N ASP A 66 -49.18 64.96 41.14
CA ASP A 66 -49.59 65.89 40.07
C ASP A 66 -48.37 66.50 39.33
N ALA A 67 -47.28 66.73 40.00
CA ALA A 67 -46.04 67.19 39.37
C ALA A 67 -45.47 66.11 38.39
N VAL A 68 -45.71 64.84 38.70
CA VAL A 68 -45.38 63.71 37.86
C VAL A 68 -46.12 63.72 36.54
N ARG A 69 -47.48 63.95 36.58
CA ARG A 69 -48.26 64.00 35.35
C ARG A 69 -47.84 65.13 34.43
N THR A 70 -47.53 66.31 34.96
CA THR A 70 -47.08 67.45 34.16
C THR A 70 -45.70 67.20 33.53
N LEU A 71 -44.83 66.61 34.27
CA LEU A 71 -43.44 66.20 33.79
C LEU A 71 -43.57 65.14 32.71
N PHE A 72 -44.47 64.14 32.89
CA PHE A 72 -44.65 63.06 31.96
C PHE A 72 -45.20 63.51 30.63
N GLY A 73 -46.20 64.40 30.61
CA GLY A 73 -46.67 64.94 29.35
C GLY A 73 -45.61 65.65 28.54
N GLN A 74 -44.64 66.29 29.20
CA GLN A 74 -43.47 66.91 28.52
C GLN A 74 -42.46 65.91 28.05
N LEU A 75 -42.15 64.88 28.84
CA LEU A 75 -41.14 63.87 28.50
C LEU A 75 -41.64 62.91 27.41
N MET A 76 -42.89 62.47 27.45
CA MET A 76 -43.53 61.64 26.42
C MET A 76 -43.55 62.31 25.05
N GLY A 77 -43.67 63.67 25.03
CA GLY A 77 -43.62 64.43 23.78
C GLY A 77 -42.22 64.35 23.12
N VAL A 78 -41.15 64.17 23.91
CA VAL A 78 -39.76 64.12 23.43
C VAL A 78 -39.30 62.70 23.16
N ASN A 79 -39.68 61.75 24.04
CA ASN A 79 -39.31 60.35 23.90
C ASN A 79 -40.38 59.37 24.39
N PRO A 80 -41.27 58.91 23.50
CA PRO A 80 -42.36 58.03 23.86
C PRO A 80 -41.98 56.64 24.29
N SER A 81 -40.67 56.26 24.16
CA SER A 81 -40.15 54.97 24.58
C SER A 81 -39.72 54.88 26.05
N VAL A 82 -39.87 55.99 26.79
CA VAL A 82 -39.47 56.10 28.20
C VAL A 82 -40.73 56.14 29.05
N GLU A 83 -40.80 55.37 30.15
CA GLU A 83 -41.86 55.31 31.09
C GLU A 83 -41.34 55.64 32.49
N VAL A 84 -41.97 56.59 33.17
CA VAL A 84 -41.50 57.10 34.45
C VAL A 84 -42.48 56.78 35.57
N TYR A 85 -41.93 56.28 36.69
CA TYR A 85 -42.69 55.93 37.89
C TYR A 85 -42.07 56.56 39.14
N LEU A 86 -42.92 56.99 40.04
CA LEU A 86 -42.51 57.37 41.39
C LEU A 86 -42.77 56.23 42.36
N LEU A 87 -41.70 55.84 43.07
CA LEU A 87 -41.75 54.77 44.07
C LEU A 87 -41.60 55.34 45.46
N ASP A 88 -42.28 54.82 46.43
CA ASP A 88 -41.96 55.06 47.84
C ASP A 88 -40.72 54.29 48.31
N ASP A 89 -40.34 54.43 49.56
CA ASP A 89 -39.22 53.77 50.20
C ASP A 89 -39.39 52.22 50.27
N ALA A 90 -40.66 51.78 50.15
CA ALA A 90 -40.99 50.33 50.08
C ALA A 90 -41.12 49.80 48.64
N GLY A 91 -40.91 50.66 47.60
CA GLY A 91 -41.03 50.26 46.19
C GLY A 91 -42.47 50.28 45.64
N ARG A 92 -43.44 50.80 46.39
CA ARG A 92 -44.83 50.95 45.90
C ARG A 92 -44.93 52.14 44.95
N ILE A 93 -45.67 51.96 43.86
CA ILE A 93 -45.87 52.98 42.87
C ILE A 93 -46.85 54.00 43.42
N LYS A 94 -46.43 55.23 43.56
CA LYS A 94 -47.23 56.40 44.07
C LYS A 94 -47.65 57.34 42.99
N GLY A 95 -46.96 57.31 41.86
CA GLY A 95 -47.35 58.18 40.74
C GLY A 95 -46.80 57.52 39.43
N ASP A 96 -47.68 57.60 38.40
CA ASP A 96 -47.38 57.15 37.04
C ASP A 96 -48.19 58.02 36.07
N ASP A 97 -47.88 57.92 34.77
CA ASP A 97 -48.64 58.55 33.69
C ASP A 97 -49.18 57.49 32.73
N ALA A 98 -49.36 56.28 33.19
CA ALA A 98 -49.87 55.22 32.36
C ALA A 98 -51.41 55.43 32.19
N PRO A 99 -51.98 55.09 31.03
CA PRO A 99 -53.44 55.07 30.87
C PRO A 99 -54.08 54.15 31.91
N PRO A 100 -55.28 54.39 32.32
CA PRO A 100 -55.98 53.59 33.33
C PRO A 100 -55.96 52.08 32.95
N GLY A 101 -55.52 51.23 33.89
CA GLY A 101 -55.43 49.77 33.71
C GLY A 101 -54.16 49.25 32.99
N HIS A 102 -53.23 50.12 32.58
CA HIS A 102 -51.96 49.69 32.01
C HIS A 102 -50.93 49.27 33.04
N VAL A 103 -50.90 49.81 34.24
CA VAL A 103 -50.06 49.40 35.36
C VAL A 103 -50.63 48.11 35.96
N LYS A 104 -49.88 47.05 35.94
CA LYS A 104 -50.29 45.71 36.39
C LYS A 104 -49.59 45.28 37.69
N ARG A 105 -48.68 46.09 38.18
CA ARG A 105 -47.95 45.84 39.42
C ARG A 105 -48.08 47.05 40.32
N ASP A 106 -48.43 46.84 41.58
CA ASP A 106 -48.50 47.88 42.58
C ASP A 106 -47.15 48.19 43.22
N ARG A 107 -46.16 47.34 42.96
CA ARG A 107 -44.85 47.47 43.58
C ARG A 107 -43.74 46.99 42.60
N VAL A 108 -42.58 47.63 42.66
CA VAL A 108 -41.34 47.29 41.97
C VAL A 108 -40.32 46.74 42.99
N ASP A 109 -39.60 45.67 42.63
CA ASP A 109 -38.53 45.19 43.46
C ASP A 109 -37.39 46.20 43.52
N LEU A 110 -37.00 46.58 44.75
CA LEU A 110 -35.91 47.54 44.95
C LEU A 110 -34.52 46.97 44.91
N ALA A 111 -34.36 45.63 44.93
CA ALA A 111 -33.04 45.01 44.88
C ALA A 111 -32.27 45.38 43.57
N PRO A 112 -32.86 45.33 42.35
CA PRO A 112 -32.23 45.83 41.14
C PRO A 112 -31.95 47.33 41.17
N VAL A 113 -32.84 48.12 41.76
CA VAL A 113 -32.67 49.58 41.90
C VAL A 113 -31.47 49.92 42.78
N GLN A 114 -31.31 49.21 43.90
CA GLN A 114 -30.14 49.41 44.79
C GLN A 114 -28.83 49.01 44.12
N ARG A 115 -28.83 47.92 43.37
CA ARG A 115 -27.64 47.46 42.58
C ARG A 115 -27.28 48.50 41.52
N PHE A 116 -28.27 49.07 40.83
CA PHE A 116 -28.04 50.16 39.86
C PHE A 116 -27.44 51.41 40.50
N LEU A 117 -27.95 51.83 41.64
CA LEU A 117 -27.46 52.98 42.40
C LEU A 117 -26.05 52.72 43.01
N ALA A 118 -25.75 51.50 43.36
CA ALA A 118 -24.41 51.07 43.81
C ALA A 118 -23.36 51.03 42.68
N GLY A 119 -23.77 51.15 41.42
CA GLY A 119 -22.84 51.20 40.28
C GLY A 119 -22.41 49.81 39.78
N GLU A 120 -23.17 48.77 40.03
CA GLU A 120 -22.89 47.42 39.49
C GLU A 120 -22.83 47.40 37.96
N PRO A 121 -22.13 46.37 37.34
CA PRO A 121 -22.03 46.21 35.91
C PRO A 121 -23.45 46.13 35.24
N LEU A 122 -23.58 46.82 34.11
CA LEU A 122 -24.78 46.78 33.28
C LEU A 122 -24.76 45.57 32.31
N PRO A 123 -25.91 45.08 31.79
CA PRO A 123 -27.26 45.59 32.05
C PRO A 123 -27.87 45.00 33.33
N ILE A 124 -28.58 45.84 34.06
CA ILE A 124 -29.38 45.45 35.22
C ILE A 124 -30.86 45.52 34.84
N LEU A 125 -31.55 44.38 34.92
CA LEU A 125 -32.97 44.27 34.60
C LEU A 125 -33.81 44.44 35.86
N GLY A 126 -34.73 45.40 35.85
CA GLY A 126 -35.75 45.61 36.86
C GLY A 126 -37.15 45.23 36.39
N ASP A 127 -38.10 45.24 37.31
CA ASP A 127 -39.51 44.93 37.02
C ASP A 127 -40.12 45.98 36.09
N ASP A 128 -40.86 45.51 35.08
CA ASP A 128 -41.72 46.35 34.26
C ASP A 128 -43.08 46.49 34.91
N PRO A 129 -43.43 47.71 35.35
CA PRO A 129 -44.75 47.93 36.00
C PRO A 129 -45.99 47.62 35.13
N ARG A 130 -45.84 47.63 33.80
CA ARG A 130 -46.90 47.29 32.84
C ARG A 130 -47.05 45.85 32.53
N SER A 131 -46.09 45.00 32.98
CA SER A 131 -46.14 43.57 32.78
C SER A 131 -46.08 42.81 34.12
N PRO A 132 -46.83 41.72 34.29
CA PRO A 132 -46.82 40.94 35.52
C PRO A 132 -45.51 40.12 35.67
N SER A 133 -44.76 39.83 34.57
CA SER A 133 -43.60 38.96 34.56
C SER A 133 -42.36 39.51 33.83
N ALA A 134 -42.53 40.53 32.98
CA ALA A 134 -41.40 41.05 32.23
C ALA A 134 -40.43 41.86 33.08
N ARG A 135 -39.17 41.83 32.69
CA ARG A 135 -38.12 42.68 33.24
C ARG A 135 -37.50 43.50 32.11
N LYS A 136 -37.24 44.77 32.38
CA LYS A 136 -36.66 45.72 31.42
C LYS A 136 -35.48 46.46 32.01
N ILE A 137 -34.66 47.04 31.15
CA ILE A 137 -33.61 47.97 31.59
C ILE A 137 -34.25 49.27 32.07
N PHE A 138 -33.65 49.87 33.05
CA PHE A 138 -34.17 51.05 33.70
C PHE A 138 -33.04 52.00 34.09
N SER A 139 -33.39 53.26 34.37
CA SER A 139 -32.61 54.23 35.08
C SER A 139 -33.32 54.58 36.42
N ALA A 140 -32.58 54.81 37.47
CA ALA A 140 -33.17 55.10 38.76
C ALA A 140 -32.36 56.18 39.51
N ALA A 141 -33.06 56.99 40.28
CA ALA A 141 -32.42 57.98 41.18
C ALA A 141 -33.19 58.06 42.50
N GLN A 142 -32.51 58.37 43.54
CA GLN A 142 -33.05 58.57 44.88
C GLN A 142 -33.61 60.00 45.03
N LEU A 143 -34.88 60.12 45.43
CA LEU A 143 -35.45 61.37 45.75
C LEU A 143 -35.12 61.75 47.20
N ARG A 144 -34.43 62.89 47.37
CA ARG A 144 -34.08 63.44 48.69
C ARG A 144 -34.91 64.59 49.10
N ARG A 145 -35.38 64.58 50.32
CA ARG A 145 -36.04 65.74 50.97
C ARG A 145 -34.96 66.53 51.67
N ALA A 146 -35.01 67.88 51.59
CA ALA A 146 -34.00 68.70 52.23
C ALA A 146 -33.94 68.39 53.74
N GLY A 147 -32.81 67.80 54.19
CA GLY A 147 -32.51 67.53 55.59
C GLY A 147 -33.18 66.30 56.26
N GLN A 148 -33.84 65.37 55.48
CA GLN A 148 -34.50 64.18 56.02
C GLN A 148 -34.11 62.90 55.24
N ALA A 149 -34.61 61.73 55.72
CA ALA A 149 -34.44 60.42 55.07
C ALA A 149 -34.98 60.44 53.61
N PRO A 150 -34.52 59.52 52.74
CA PRO A 150 -34.89 59.43 51.34
C PRO A 150 -36.47 59.35 51.23
N ALA A 151 -37.06 60.18 50.39
CA ALA A 151 -38.49 60.22 50.22
C ALA A 151 -39.04 59.13 49.25
N GLY A 152 -38.20 58.42 48.58
CA GLY A 152 -38.49 57.41 47.57
C GLY A 152 -37.51 57.39 46.40
N TYR A 153 -37.93 56.80 45.29
CA TYR A 153 -37.15 56.70 44.08
C TYR A 153 -37.92 57.12 42.85
N ILE A 154 -37.25 57.72 41.90
CA ILE A 154 -37.71 57.84 40.52
C ILE A 154 -37.20 56.64 39.75
N TYR A 155 -38.06 55.93 39.04
CA TYR A 155 -37.83 54.75 38.30
C TYR A 155 -38.26 54.93 36.86
N VAL A 156 -37.30 54.83 35.92
CA VAL A 156 -37.55 55.15 34.52
C VAL A 156 -37.24 53.88 33.68
N VAL A 157 -38.30 53.31 33.12
CA VAL A 157 -38.15 52.16 32.19
C VAL A 157 -37.73 52.71 30.83
N LEU A 158 -36.63 52.18 30.28
CA LEU A 158 -35.98 52.76 29.10
C LEU A 158 -36.50 52.19 27.77
N LEU A 159 -36.91 50.97 27.74
CA LEU A 159 -37.47 50.34 26.56
C LEU A 159 -38.97 50.04 26.81
N GLY A 160 -39.78 51.08 26.78
CA GLY A 160 -41.20 51.01 27.05
C GLY A 160 -42.03 50.35 25.94
N GLU A 161 -43.37 50.31 26.15
CA GLU A 161 -44.32 49.66 25.22
C GLU A 161 -44.29 50.22 23.79
N ALA A 162 -43.94 51.52 23.63
CA ALA A 162 -43.78 52.13 22.29
C ALA A 162 -42.55 51.57 21.53
N HIS A 163 -41.47 51.29 22.25
CA HIS A 163 -40.27 50.63 21.65
C HIS A 163 -40.62 49.22 21.20
N ASP A 164 -41.28 48.42 22.04
CA ASP A 164 -41.69 47.06 21.71
C ASP A 164 -42.61 47.01 20.45
N ARG A 165 -43.50 47.95 20.30
CA ARG A 165 -44.35 48.10 19.13
C ARG A 165 -43.60 48.47 17.86
N LEU A 166 -42.57 49.33 17.97
CA LEU A 166 -41.75 49.71 16.83
C LEU A 166 -40.79 48.60 16.48
N ALA A 167 -40.15 47.98 17.46
CA ALA A 167 -39.27 46.83 17.26
C ALA A 167 -40.02 45.67 16.57
N ALA A 168 -41.23 45.37 16.99
CA ALA A 168 -42.06 44.35 16.34
C ALA A 168 -42.39 44.65 14.86
N ARG A 169 -42.39 45.92 14.47
CA ARG A 169 -42.63 46.34 13.07
C ARG A 169 -41.42 46.32 12.19
N PHE A 170 -40.24 46.61 12.73
CA PHE A 170 -39.01 46.80 11.95
C PHE A 170 -38.04 45.61 12.03
N ASP A 171 -37.96 44.90 13.15
CA ASP A 171 -36.89 43.91 13.41
C ASP A 171 -37.17 42.51 12.90
N ALA A 172 -38.40 42.07 12.81
CA ALA A 172 -38.71 40.67 12.50
C ALA A 172 -38.39 40.27 11.05
N GLY A 173 -38.21 41.21 10.13
CA GLY A 173 -38.07 40.89 8.70
C GLY A 173 -36.64 40.93 8.15
N ASN A 174 -35.82 41.87 8.53
CA ASN A 174 -34.57 42.14 7.85
C ASN A 174 -33.35 41.47 8.52
N VAL A 175 -33.22 41.55 9.83
CA VAL A 175 -32.13 40.94 10.58
C VAL A 175 -32.22 39.40 10.51
N LEU A 176 -33.42 38.86 10.75
CA LEU A 176 -33.65 37.42 10.62
C LEU A 176 -33.35 36.93 9.19
N ARG A 177 -33.78 37.65 8.17
CA ARG A 177 -33.57 37.31 6.76
C ARG A 177 -32.11 37.36 6.37
N THR A 178 -31.35 38.38 6.76
CA THR A 178 -29.91 38.48 6.49
C THR A 178 -29.12 37.41 7.23
N THR A 179 -29.47 37.10 8.48
CA THR A 179 -28.85 36.03 9.26
C THR A 179 -29.13 34.66 8.64
N LEU A 180 -30.35 34.39 8.22
CA LEU A 180 -30.70 33.13 7.54
C LEU A 180 -29.99 32.99 6.19
N TRP A 181 -29.88 34.07 5.39
CA TRP A 181 -29.15 34.03 4.14
C TRP A 181 -27.64 33.82 4.33
N SER A 182 -27.02 34.45 5.33
CA SER A 182 -25.61 34.22 5.65
C SER A 182 -25.36 32.80 6.15
N MET A 183 -26.24 32.24 6.97
CA MET A 183 -26.19 30.85 7.40
C MET A 183 -26.30 29.89 6.20
N ALA A 184 -27.27 30.13 5.32
CA ALA A 184 -27.48 29.30 4.14
C ALA A 184 -26.25 29.33 3.20
N LEU A 185 -25.64 30.50 3.02
CA LEU A 185 -24.44 30.66 2.22
C LEU A 185 -23.25 29.91 2.81
N VAL A 186 -22.98 30.04 4.10
CA VAL A 186 -21.91 29.35 4.80
C VAL A 186 -22.11 27.82 4.76
N ALA A 187 -23.36 27.37 4.99
CA ALA A 187 -23.71 25.96 4.90
C ALA A 187 -23.47 25.38 3.48
N LEU A 188 -23.87 26.13 2.45
CA LEU A 188 -23.69 25.75 1.05
C LEU A 188 -22.20 25.67 0.67
N LEU A 189 -21.42 26.69 1.03
CA LEU A 189 -19.97 26.70 0.75
C LEU A 189 -19.25 25.58 1.50
N GLY A 190 -19.59 25.34 2.76
CA GLY A 190 -19.03 24.23 3.54
C GLY A 190 -19.39 22.86 2.97
N LEU A 191 -20.63 22.68 2.52
CA LEU A 191 -21.08 21.45 1.86
C LEU A 191 -20.31 21.21 0.56
N LEU A 192 -20.17 22.22 -0.28
CA LEU A 192 -19.41 22.14 -1.54
C LEU A 192 -17.94 21.82 -1.28
N ALA A 193 -17.30 22.49 -0.31
CA ALA A 193 -15.92 22.22 0.08
C ALA A 193 -15.76 20.80 0.63
N GLY A 194 -16.70 20.34 1.46
CA GLY A 194 -16.70 18.99 2.00
C GLY A 194 -16.85 17.92 0.92
N LEU A 195 -17.79 18.10 -0.02
CA LEU A 195 -18.00 17.18 -1.14
C LEU A 195 -16.78 17.11 -2.08
N THR A 196 -16.16 18.26 -2.37
CA THR A 196 -14.94 18.31 -3.19
C THR A 196 -13.76 17.63 -2.51
N ALA A 197 -13.43 17.97 -1.26
CA ALA A 197 -12.37 17.34 -0.49
C ALA A 197 -12.58 15.82 -0.37
N PHE A 198 -13.81 15.38 -0.09
CA PHE A 198 -14.16 13.98 0.03
C PHE A 198 -14.02 13.24 -1.30
N SER A 199 -14.38 13.87 -2.43
CA SER A 199 -14.20 13.27 -3.75
C SER A 199 -12.72 13.06 -4.10
N PHE A 200 -11.85 13.98 -3.69
CA PHE A 200 -10.39 13.87 -3.88
C PHE A 200 -9.79 12.69 -3.11
N ILE A 201 -10.27 12.40 -1.91
CA ILE A 201 -9.77 11.30 -1.07
C ILE A 201 -10.37 9.95 -1.51
N THR A 202 -11.66 9.90 -1.83
CA THR A 202 -12.36 8.63 -2.05
C THR A 202 -12.17 8.07 -3.46
N ARG A 203 -12.01 8.91 -4.46
CA ARG A 203 -11.79 8.47 -5.84
C ARG A 203 -10.51 7.62 -6.02
N PRO A 204 -9.33 8.03 -5.52
CA PRO A 204 -8.11 7.20 -5.58
C PRO A 204 -8.29 5.87 -4.86
N LEU A 205 -8.84 5.87 -3.64
CA LEU A 205 -9.07 4.64 -2.87
C LEU A 205 -10.00 3.64 -3.57
N ARG A 206 -11.04 4.12 -4.25
CA ARG A 206 -11.92 3.25 -5.06
C ARG A 206 -11.18 2.65 -6.25
N ARG A 207 -10.36 3.45 -6.95
CA ARG A 207 -9.54 2.95 -8.06
C ARG A 207 -8.58 1.86 -7.61
N LEU A 208 -7.95 2.04 -6.46
CA LEU A 208 -7.06 1.04 -5.87
C LEU A 208 -7.83 -0.24 -5.52
N THR A 209 -9.00 -0.12 -4.89
CA THR A 209 -9.85 -1.28 -4.56
C THR A 209 -10.32 -2.02 -5.82
N ASP A 210 -10.67 -1.30 -6.88
CA ASP A 210 -11.09 -1.91 -8.15
C ASP A 210 -9.92 -2.57 -8.88
N ALA A 211 -8.71 -2.02 -8.78
CA ALA A 211 -7.49 -2.64 -9.29
C ALA A 211 -7.16 -3.94 -8.53
N MET A 212 -7.28 -3.93 -7.20
CA MET A 212 -7.10 -5.11 -6.36
C MET A 212 -8.11 -6.23 -6.70
N ARG A 213 -9.37 -5.88 -6.90
CA ARG A 213 -10.41 -6.85 -7.25
C ARG A 213 -10.21 -7.48 -8.64
N ARG A 214 -9.74 -6.71 -9.61
CA ARG A 214 -9.43 -7.25 -10.95
C ARG A 214 -8.23 -8.19 -10.91
N PHE A 215 -7.19 -7.86 -10.14
CA PHE A 215 -6.05 -8.74 -9.95
C PHE A 215 -6.44 -10.11 -9.35
N ASP A 216 -7.44 -10.13 -8.46
CA ASP A 216 -7.94 -11.37 -7.82
C ASP A 216 -8.91 -12.16 -8.74
N ALA A 217 -9.66 -11.48 -9.62
CA ALA A 217 -10.70 -12.10 -10.44
C ALA A 217 -10.16 -12.74 -11.73
N ASP A 218 -9.11 -12.19 -12.34
CA ASP A 218 -8.64 -12.62 -13.65
C ASP A 218 -7.69 -13.83 -13.59
N GLY A 219 -7.20 -14.24 -12.39
CA GLY A 219 -6.38 -15.46 -12.16
C GLY A 219 -5.16 -15.63 -13.08
N GLU A 220 -5.06 -14.84 -14.13
CA GLU A 220 -3.96 -14.79 -15.07
C GLU A 220 -3.19 -13.46 -14.89
N PRO A 221 -1.93 -13.53 -14.47
CA PRO A 221 -1.10 -12.35 -14.23
C PRO A 221 -0.59 -11.67 -15.50
N ASP A 222 -1.11 -12.02 -16.68
CA ASP A 222 -0.63 -11.50 -17.95
C ASP A 222 -1.23 -10.12 -18.31
N THR A 223 -2.27 -9.72 -17.63
CA THR A 223 -2.80 -8.36 -17.72
C THR A 223 -2.06 -7.50 -16.70
N GLN A 224 -1.04 -6.74 -17.12
CA GLN A 224 -0.44 -5.70 -16.29
C GLN A 224 -1.57 -4.89 -15.66
N PRO A 225 -1.66 -4.82 -14.30
CA PRO A 225 -2.62 -3.96 -13.69
C PRO A 225 -2.31 -2.55 -14.19
N ALA A 226 -3.18 -2.00 -15.03
CA ALA A 226 -3.12 -0.61 -15.43
C ALA A 226 -3.46 0.25 -14.20
N VAL A 227 -2.59 0.22 -13.20
CA VAL A 227 -2.58 1.23 -12.14
C VAL A 227 -2.06 2.47 -12.83
N PRO A 228 -2.89 3.51 -13.02
CA PRO A 228 -2.41 4.77 -13.54
C PRO A 228 -1.28 5.23 -12.62
N ARG A 229 -0.06 5.22 -13.12
CA ARG A 229 1.07 5.82 -12.41
C ARG A 229 0.75 7.29 -12.27
N SER A 230 0.30 7.70 -11.10
CA SER A 230 0.18 9.12 -10.79
C SER A 230 1.55 9.75 -10.98
N PRO A 231 1.63 10.92 -11.66
CA PRO A 231 2.92 11.57 -11.86
C PRO A 231 3.59 11.80 -10.50
N PRO A 232 4.92 11.66 -10.40
CA PRO A 232 5.67 11.85 -9.17
C PRO A 232 5.62 13.33 -8.76
N GLY A 233 4.63 13.70 -7.96
CA GLY A 233 4.39 15.08 -7.61
C GLY A 233 3.55 15.24 -6.37
N ARG A 234 4.13 14.93 -5.25
CA ARG A 234 4.01 15.58 -3.94
C ARG A 234 4.55 14.62 -2.88
N ARG A 235 5.76 14.89 -2.38
CA ARG A 235 6.29 14.24 -1.17
C ARG A 235 5.29 14.52 -0.04
N GLY A 236 4.64 13.45 0.45
CA GLY A 236 3.68 13.52 1.56
C GLY A 236 2.27 13.02 1.27
N ASP A 237 2.01 12.40 0.12
CA ASP A 237 0.70 11.78 -0.17
C ASP A 237 0.77 10.29 0.14
N ASP A 238 0.27 9.91 1.32
CA ASP A 238 0.22 8.52 1.79
C ASP A 238 -0.55 7.61 0.81
N ILE A 239 -1.50 8.16 0.05
CA ILE A 239 -2.27 7.44 -0.95
C ILE A 239 -1.38 7.09 -2.16
N ALA A 240 -0.55 8.03 -2.62
CA ALA A 240 0.38 7.79 -3.71
C ALA A 240 1.46 6.76 -3.32
N LEU A 241 1.93 6.78 -2.07
CA LEU A 241 2.83 5.76 -1.53
C LEU A 241 2.17 4.37 -1.53
N LEU A 242 0.91 4.30 -1.13
CA LEU A 242 0.15 3.05 -1.09
C LEU A 242 -0.11 2.49 -2.50
N GLU A 243 -0.42 3.35 -3.48
CA GLU A 243 -0.55 2.98 -4.90
C GLU A 243 0.77 2.44 -5.46
N SER A 244 1.90 3.11 -5.19
CA SER A 244 3.21 2.68 -5.68
C SER A 244 3.67 1.37 -5.05
N THR A 245 3.45 1.19 -3.75
CA THR A 245 3.80 -0.05 -3.02
C THR A 245 2.96 -1.22 -3.52
N TYR A 246 1.66 -1.00 -3.75
CA TYR A 246 0.80 -2.03 -4.33
C TYR A 246 1.24 -2.41 -5.75
N ALA A 247 1.56 -1.43 -6.61
CA ALA A 247 2.06 -1.69 -7.95
C ALA A 247 3.35 -2.53 -7.94
N GLN A 248 4.32 -2.18 -7.08
CA GLN A 248 5.55 -2.97 -6.92
C GLN A 248 5.27 -4.40 -6.43
N MET A 249 4.33 -4.57 -5.50
CA MET A 249 3.96 -5.89 -5.00
C MET A 249 3.28 -6.72 -6.10
N ALA A 250 2.37 -6.13 -6.88
CA ALA A 250 1.69 -6.78 -7.99
C ALA A 250 2.68 -7.20 -9.10
N ASP A 251 3.64 -6.32 -9.46
CA ASP A 251 4.70 -6.63 -10.42
C ASP A 251 5.56 -7.81 -9.93
N ARG A 252 5.96 -7.80 -8.66
CA ARG A 252 6.77 -8.88 -8.06
C ARG A 252 6.03 -10.21 -8.03
N ILE A 253 4.74 -10.21 -7.68
CA ILE A 253 3.92 -11.43 -7.72
C ILE A 253 3.78 -11.93 -9.16
N GLY A 254 3.55 -11.03 -10.12
CA GLY A 254 3.49 -11.38 -11.54
C GLY A 254 4.79 -12.01 -12.06
N GLU A 255 5.94 -11.48 -11.67
CA GLU A 255 7.25 -12.07 -12.01
C GLU A 255 7.44 -13.46 -11.40
N GLN A 256 7.10 -13.62 -10.12
CA GLN A 256 7.19 -14.91 -9.44
C GLN A 256 6.27 -15.95 -10.06
N TRP A 257 5.04 -15.56 -10.40
CA TRP A 257 4.08 -16.43 -11.07
C TRP A 257 4.57 -16.89 -12.44
N ARG A 258 5.07 -15.97 -13.26
CA ARG A 258 5.64 -16.32 -14.58
C ARG A 258 6.85 -17.24 -14.44
N ALA A 259 7.71 -17.02 -13.42
CA ALA A 259 8.83 -17.90 -13.13
C ALA A 259 8.36 -19.30 -12.74
N LEU A 260 7.36 -19.41 -11.86
CA LEU A 260 6.78 -20.68 -11.42
C LEU A 260 6.12 -21.44 -12.58
N THR A 261 5.33 -20.74 -13.40
CA THR A 261 4.67 -21.34 -14.57
C THR A 261 5.67 -21.87 -15.58
N ARG A 262 6.77 -21.13 -15.84
CA ARG A 262 7.87 -21.61 -16.69
C ARG A 262 8.53 -22.85 -16.11
N GLN A 263 8.75 -22.88 -14.81
CA GLN A 263 9.35 -24.05 -14.13
C GLN A 263 8.42 -25.27 -14.21
N ASP A 264 7.13 -25.10 -13.99
CA ASP A 264 6.15 -26.19 -14.11
C ASP A 264 6.07 -26.72 -15.55
N GLN A 265 6.04 -25.82 -16.53
CA GLN A 265 6.08 -26.21 -17.94
C GLN A 265 7.34 -27.00 -18.30
N GLN A 266 8.51 -26.54 -17.85
CA GLN A 266 9.76 -27.25 -18.05
C GLN A 266 9.75 -28.65 -17.42
N ARG A 267 9.18 -28.76 -16.21
CA ARG A 267 9.03 -30.03 -15.51
C ARG A 267 8.11 -30.99 -16.27
N ARG A 268 6.97 -30.52 -16.79
CA ARG A 268 6.04 -31.34 -17.60
C ARG A 268 6.68 -31.80 -18.90
N GLU A 269 7.41 -30.93 -19.58
CA GLU A 269 8.15 -31.28 -20.80
C GLU A 269 9.21 -32.35 -20.51
N LEU A 270 9.94 -32.23 -19.40
CA LEU A 270 10.93 -33.21 -18.96
C LEU A 270 10.29 -34.59 -18.75
N ILE A 271 9.20 -34.67 -17.98
CA ILE A 271 8.48 -35.92 -17.70
C ILE A 271 7.99 -36.56 -18.99
N THR A 272 7.41 -35.76 -19.91
CA THR A 272 6.90 -36.24 -21.20
C THR A 272 8.02 -36.84 -22.05
N ASN A 273 9.17 -36.16 -22.13
CA ASN A 273 10.32 -36.61 -22.89
C ASN A 273 10.93 -37.90 -22.31
N ILE A 274 11.09 -37.96 -20.98
CA ILE A 274 11.56 -39.17 -20.30
C ILE A 274 10.64 -40.37 -20.54
N SER A 275 9.34 -40.15 -20.42
CA SER A 275 8.34 -41.19 -20.64
C SER A 275 8.40 -41.77 -22.05
N HIS A 276 8.61 -40.91 -23.05
CA HIS A 276 8.82 -41.34 -24.43
C HIS A 276 10.13 -42.11 -24.61
N ASP A 277 11.23 -41.60 -24.04
CA ASP A 277 12.57 -42.22 -24.19
C ASP A 277 12.68 -43.55 -23.46
N LEU A 278 11.89 -43.78 -22.42
CA LEU A 278 11.76 -45.09 -21.76
C LEU A 278 10.83 -46.04 -22.53
N ARG A 279 9.72 -45.52 -23.09
CA ARG A 279 8.74 -46.39 -23.81
C ARG A 279 9.37 -47.07 -25.02
N THR A 280 10.16 -46.38 -25.83
CA THR A 280 10.74 -46.90 -27.06
C THR A 280 11.60 -48.14 -26.82
N PRO A 281 12.65 -48.14 -25.95
CA PRO A 281 13.44 -49.32 -25.67
C PRO A 281 12.64 -50.42 -24.97
N LEU A 282 11.69 -50.09 -24.09
CA LEU A 282 10.81 -51.05 -23.44
C LEU A 282 9.93 -51.82 -24.46
N THR A 283 9.31 -51.11 -25.41
CA THR A 283 8.50 -51.69 -26.46
C THR A 283 9.36 -52.61 -27.35
N SER A 284 10.56 -52.16 -27.70
CA SER A 284 11.52 -52.99 -28.48
C SER A 284 11.96 -54.22 -27.70
N LEU A 285 12.34 -54.09 -26.42
CA LEU A 285 12.67 -55.21 -25.54
C LEU A 285 11.54 -56.23 -25.47
N HIS A 286 10.32 -55.77 -25.20
CA HIS A 286 9.14 -56.63 -25.12
C HIS A 286 8.90 -57.36 -26.42
N GLY A 287 8.94 -56.69 -27.60
CA GLY A 287 8.73 -57.30 -28.89
C GLY A 287 9.75 -58.37 -29.24
N TYR A 288 11.05 -58.18 -28.93
CA TYR A 288 12.06 -59.17 -29.13
C TYR A 288 11.91 -60.39 -28.20
N LEU A 289 11.55 -60.17 -26.92
CA LEU A 289 11.30 -61.24 -25.96
C LEU A 289 10.04 -62.05 -26.36
N GLU A 290 8.97 -61.37 -26.80
CA GLU A 290 7.75 -61.99 -27.30
C GLU A 290 8.03 -62.84 -28.55
N THR A 291 8.82 -62.33 -29.51
CA THR A 291 9.20 -63.06 -30.70
C THR A 291 10.03 -64.33 -30.35
N LEU A 292 10.93 -64.23 -29.40
CA LEU A 292 11.68 -65.36 -28.89
C LEU A 292 10.81 -66.39 -28.21
N SER A 293 9.78 -65.98 -27.49
CA SER A 293 8.81 -66.85 -26.82
C SER A 293 7.87 -67.57 -27.81
N LEU A 294 7.33 -66.83 -28.77
CA LEU A 294 6.33 -67.37 -29.72
C LEU A 294 6.95 -68.26 -30.82
N LYS A 295 8.22 -67.98 -31.19
CA LYS A 295 8.91 -68.68 -32.28
C LYS A 295 10.05 -69.58 -31.82
N THR A 296 9.98 -70.09 -30.59
CA THR A 296 11.07 -70.86 -29.95
C THR A 296 11.55 -72.04 -30.83
N ASP A 297 10.64 -72.77 -31.47
CA ASP A 297 10.97 -73.97 -32.26
C ASP A 297 11.28 -73.66 -33.74
N SER A 298 11.04 -72.44 -34.22
CA SER A 298 11.18 -72.08 -35.63
C SER A 298 12.40 -71.14 -35.89
N LEU A 299 13.01 -70.58 -34.86
CA LEU A 299 14.17 -69.72 -34.98
C LEU A 299 15.49 -70.48 -35.01
N GLY A 300 16.34 -70.17 -35.96
CA GLY A 300 17.71 -70.66 -35.96
C GLY A 300 18.54 -70.09 -34.82
N ASP A 301 19.57 -70.82 -34.39
CA ASP A 301 20.43 -70.43 -33.27
C ASP A 301 21.13 -69.04 -33.46
N ALA A 302 21.40 -68.68 -34.70
CA ALA A 302 21.97 -67.35 -35.01
C ALA A 302 20.96 -66.24 -34.78
N GLU A 303 19.71 -66.39 -35.20
CA GLU A 303 18.64 -65.42 -35.01
C GLU A 303 18.22 -65.28 -33.53
N ARG A 304 18.17 -66.39 -32.82
CA ARG A 304 17.91 -66.44 -31.39
C ARG A 304 18.97 -65.63 -30.61
N ARG A 305 20.26 -65.88 -30.90
CA ARG A 305 21.37 -65.12 -30.29
C ARG A 305 21.28 -63.63 -30.62
N ARG A 306 20.93 -63.27 -31.86
CA ARG A 306 20.78 -61.91 -32.31
C ARG A 306 19.62 -61.18 -31.53
N TYR A 307 18.48 -61.84 -31.41
CA TYR A 307 17.34 -61.24 -30.67
C TYR A 307 17.62 -61.09 -29.18
N LEU A 308 18.30 -62.06 -28.56
CA LEU A 308 18.75 -61.97 -27.18
C LEU A 308 19.75 -60.81 -26.99
N SER A 309 20.71 -60.63 -27.91
CA SER A 309 21.67 -59.56 -27.83
C SER A 309 21.02 -58.19 -27.94
N ILE A 310 20.00 -58.04 -28.83
CA ILE A 310 19.24 -56.79 -28.92
C ILE A 310 18.41 -56.56 -27.66
N ALA A 311 17.74 -57.58 -27.14
CA ALA A 311 16.97 -57.47 -25.91
C ALA A 311 17.83 -57.03 -24.72
N LEU A 312 19.05 -57.64 -24.57
CA LEU A 312 20.03 -57.24 -23.54
C LEU A 312 20.47 -55.80 -23.73
N ALA A 313 20.76 -55.37 -24.96
CA ALA A 313 21.14 -53.99 -25.26
C ALA A 313 20.03 -52.99 -24.91
N GLN A 314 18.75 -53.29 -25.19
CA GLN A 314 17.62 -52.46 -24.81
C GLN A 314 17.42 -52.42 -23.29
N SER A 315 17.58 -53.55 -22.59
CA SER A 315 17.54 -53.60 -21.11
C SER A 315 18.61 -52.73 -20.48
N ALA A 316 19.85 -52.84 -20.96
CA ALA A 316 20.96 -51.99 -20.51
C ALA A 316 20.70 -50.50 -20.77
N LYS A 317 20.05 -50.14 -21.89
CA LYS A 317 19.64 -48.76 -22.21
C LYS A 317 18.61 -48.23 -21.23
N VAL A 318 17.58 -49.00 -20.88
CA VAL A 318 16.60 -48.66 -19.87
C VAL A 318 17.25 -48.43 -18.50
N GLY A 319 18.15 -49.34 -18.11
CA GLY A 319 18.92 -49.19 -16.84
C GLY A 319 19.72 -47.90 -16.77
N ARG A 320 20.44 -47.53 -17.85
CA ARG A 320 21.17 -46.25 -17.91
C ARG A 320 20.23 -45.03 -17.85
N LEU A 321 19.08 -45.06 -18.53
CA LEU A 321 18.11 -43.96 -18.47
C LEU A 321 17.52 -43.80 -17.08
N ALA A 322 17.15 -44.91 -16.42
CA ALA A 322 16.65 -44.89 -15.05
C ALA A 322 17.72 -44.31 -14.08
N GLN A 323 18.95 -44.77 -14.18
CA GLN A 323 20.05 -44.26 -13.35
C GLN A 323 20.29 -42.77 -13.56
N ALA A 324 20.27 -42.28 -14.80
CA ALA A 324 20.44 -40.87 -15.13
C ALA A 324 19.27 -40.03 -14.57
N LEU A 325 18.05 -40.58 -14.59
CA LEU A 325 16.86 -39.93 -14.02
C LEU A 325 16.98 -39.80 -12.49
N PHE A 326 17.35 -40.87 -11.79
CA PHE A 326 17.56 -40.82 -10.34
C PHE A 326 18.64 -39.81 -9.95
N GLU A 327 19.73 -39.78 -10.71
CA GLU A 327 20.82 -38.83 -10.50
C GLU A 327 20.36 -37.39 -10.69
N LEU A 328 19.61 -37.09 -11.77
CA LEU A 328 19.05 -35.78 -12.03
C LEU A 328 18.08 -35.37 -10.93
N ALA A 329 17.14 -36.25 -10.54
CA ALA A 329 16.19 -35.98 -9.47
C ALA A 329 16.88 -35.67 -8.15
N ARG A 330 17.95 -36.37 -7.81
CA ARG A 330 18.80 -36.14 -6.63
C ARG A 330 19.47 -34.77 -6.70
N LEU A 331 20.03 -34.40 -7.86
CA LEU A 331 20.67 -33.09 -8.06
C LEU A 331 19.66 -31.91 -8.03
N GLU A 332 18.39 -32.17 -8.42
CA GLU A 332 17.34 -31.16 -8.41
C GLU A 332 16.67 -30.96 -7.05
N SER A 333 16.69 -31.95 -6.18
CA SER A 333 16.06 -31.88 -4.84
C SER A 333 16.72 -30.87 -3.90
N GLY A 334 17.86 -30.26 -4.27
CA GLY A 334 18.58 -29.27 -3.47
C GLY A 334 19.34 -29.84 -2.24
N GLY A 335 19.24 -31.17 -2.03
CA GLY A 335 19.91 -31.84 -0.90
C GLY A 335 21.38 -32.23 -1.13
N VAL A 336 21.88 -32.05 -2.35
CA VAL A 336 23.25 -32.44 -2.70
C VAL A 336 24.17 -31.21 -2.61
N GLN A 337 25.12 -31.27 -1.70
CA GLN A 337 26.23 -30.30 -1.61
C GLN A 337 27.51 -30.97 -2.11
N PRO A 338 28.29 -30.33 -3.01
CA PRO A 338 29.54 -30.88 -3.47
C PRO A 338 30.58 -30.92 -2.33
N GLU A 339 31.21 -32.05 -2.13
CA GLU A 339 32.31 -32.22 -1.19
C GLU A 339 33.61 -31.76 -1.87
N ARG A 340 33.92 -30.47 -1.75
CA ARG A 340 35.06 -29.86 -2.43
C ARG A 340 36.37 -30.23 -1.74
N GLU A 341 37.25 -30.88 -2.47
CA GLU A 341 38.61 -31.22 -2.04
C GLU A 341 39.62 -30.80 -3.11
N PRO A 342 40.89 -30.55 -2.73
CA PRO A 342 41.94 -30.30 -3.69
C PRO A 342 42.45 -31.62 -4.31
N PHE A 343 42.36 -31.74 -5.65
CA PHE A 343 42.87 -32.92 -6.37
C PHE A 343 43.56 -32.54 -7.69
N SER A 344 44.34 -33.46 -8.23
CA SER A 344 44.98 -33.34 -9.53
C SER A 344 44.01 -33.67 -10.65
N LEU A 345 43.68 -32.62 -11.45
CA LEU A 345 42.79 -32.80 -12.62
C LEU A 345 43.52 -33.61 -13.72
N VAL A 346 44.83 -33.57 -13.77
CA VAL A 346 45.67 -34.35 -14.71
C VAL A 346 45.47 -35.86 -14.48
N ASP A 347 45.57 -36.28 -13.21
CA ASP A 347 45.41 -37.69 -12.84
C ASP A 347 44.00 -38.17 -13.13
N LEU A 348 42.98 -37.33 -12.79
CA LEU A 348 41.60 -37.67 -13.09
C LEU A 348 41.34 -37.84 -14.59
N VAL A 349 41.90 -36.97 -15.45
CA VAL A 349 41.75 -37.09 -16.91
C VAL A 349 42.41 -38.39 -17.41
N GLN A 350 43.57 -38.77 -16.87
CA GLN A 350 44.25 -40.02 -17.22
C GLN A 350 43.43 -41.25 -16.82
N ASP A 351 42.85 -41.24 -15.60
CA ASP A 351 41.98 -42.33 -15.12
C ASP A 351 40.73 -42.48 -15.98
N VAL A 352 40.10 -41.38 -16.33
CA VAL A 352 38.92 -41.39 -17.22
C VAL A 352 39.31 -41.87 -18.61
N PHE A 353 40.45 -41.45 -19.18
CA PHE A 353 40.92 -41.94 -20.49
C PHE A 353 41.13 -43.44 -20.49
N GLN A 354 41.74 -43.99 -19.46
CA GLN A 354 41.96 -45.44 -19.33
C GLN A 354 40.63 -46.21 -19.39
N LYS A 355 39.57 -45.69 -18.77
CA LYS A 355 38.23 -46.31 -18.81
C LYS A 355 37.64 -46.34 -20.22
N PHE A 356 37.96 -45.37 -21.07
CA PHE A 356 37.42 -45.26 -22.42
C PHE A 356 38.33 -45.82 -23.53
N GLU A 357 39.56 -46.20 -23.22
CA GLU A 357 40.54 -46.68 -24.23
C GLU A 357 40.03 -47.85 -25.08
N LEU A 358 39.45 -48.87 -24.44
CA LEU A 358 38.89 -50.03 -25.16
C LEU A 358 37.68 -49.63 -26.02
N ALA A 359 36.83 -48.75 -25.54
CA ALA A 359 35.65 -48.28 -26.28
C ALA A 359 36.03 -47.40 -27.49
N ALA A 360 37.07 -46.58 -27.35
CA ALA A 360 37.63 -45.76 -28.41
C ALA A 360 38.28 -46.62 -29.49
N LYS A 361 39.11 -47.60 -29.09
CA LYS A 361 39.74 -48.60 -30.01
C LYS A 361 38.69 -49.39 -30.76
N ALA A 362 37.61 -49.84 -30.10
CA ALA A 362 36.54 -50.60 -30.75
C ALA A 362 35.76 -49.77 -31.80
N ARG A 363 35.85 -48.45 -31.78
CA ARG A 363 35.24 -47.52 -32.72
C ARG A 363 36.22 -46.87 -33.68
N ASP A 364 37.49 -47.21 -33.58
CA ASP A 364 38.57 -46.60 -34.33
C ASP A 364 38.65 -45.06 -34.18
N VAL A 365 38.46 -44.56 -32.93
CA VAL A 365 38.54 -43.15 -32.57
C VAL A 365 39.78 -42.89 -31.72
N ALA A 366 40.58 -41.88 -32.09
CA ALA A 366 41.77 -41.47 -31.34
C ALA A 366 41.41 -40.59 -30.13
N LEU A 367 41.98 -40.89 -28.97
CA LEU A 367 41.86 -40.05 -27.77
C LEU A 367 43.16 -39.27 -27.55
N HIS A 368 43.03 -37.95 -27.45
CA HIS A 368 44.17 -37.04 -27.22
C HIS A 368 44.02 -36.23 -25.95
N ALA A 369 45.08 -36.13 -25.16
CA ALA A 369 45.11 -35.23 -24.00
C ALA A 369 46.15 -34.13 -24.23
N ARG A 370 45.71 -32.87 -24.26
CA ARG A 370 46.59 -31.70 -24.34
C ARG A 370 46.68 -31.05 -22.95
N ILE A 371 47.72 -31.44 -22.23
CA ILE A 371 47.93 -31.08 -20.84
C ILE A 371 49.26 -30.31 -20.74
N PRO A 372 49.28 -29.07 -20.24
CA PRO A 372 50.48 -28.31 -19.96
C PRO A 372 51.34 -28.97 -18.87
N LEU A 373 52.65 -28.68 -18.87
CA LEU A 373 53.61 -29.21 -17.89
C LEU A 373 53.26 -28.86 -16.43
N ARG A 374 52.52 -27.79 -16.22
CA ARG A 374 52.07 -27.33 -14.87
C ARG A 374 50.59 -27.00 -14.89
N VAL A 375 49.79 -27.83 -14.29
CA VAL A 375 48.37 -27.60 -14.02
C VAL A 375 48.19 -27.55 -12.50
N PRO A 376 47.61 -26.49 -11.91
CA PRO A 376 47.36 -26.47 -10.49
C PRO A 376 46.26 -27.47 -10.13
N ASN A 377 46.27 -27.96 -8.88
CA ASN A 377 45.17 -28.72 -8.35
C ASN A 377 43.90 -27.88 -8.38
N VAL A 378 42.75 -28.50 -8.57
CA VAL A 378 41.45 -27.87 -8.54
C VAL A 378 40.73 -28.16 -7.23
N SER A 379 39.86 -27.25 -6.78
CA SER A 379 39.01 -27.43 -5.61
C SER A 379 37.58 -27.73 -6.06
N ALA A 380 37.24 -29.02 -6.11
CA ALA A 380 35.92 -29.49 -6.56
C ALA A 380 35.61 -30.86 -5.94
N ASP A 381 34.41 -31.38 -6.16
CA ASP A 381 34.05 -32.76 -5.80
C ASP A 381 34.56 -33.72 -6.88
N LEU A 382 35.51 -34.57 -6.48
CA LEU A 382 36.18 -35.50 -7.39
C LEU A 382 35.19 -36.39 -8.14
N GLY A 383 34.21 -36.98 -7.43
CA GLY A 383 33.26 -37.90 -8.02
C GLY A 383 32.29 -37.21 -9.01
N MET A 384 31.89 -35.99 -8.71
CA MET A 384 31.06 -35.22 -9.62
C MET A 384 31.83 -34.79 -10.88
N ILE A 385 33.10 -34.36 -10.75
CA ILE A 385 33.89 -33.97 -11.92
C ILE A 385 34.28 -35.19 -12.76
N GLU A 386 34.59 -36.34 -12.16
CA GLU A 386 34.75 -37.61 -12.88
C GLU A 386 33.50 -37.93 -13.71
N ARG A 387 32.29 -37.75 -13.11
CA ARG A 387 31.01 -37.98 -13.80
C ARG A 387 30.77 -36.99 -14.95
N VAL A 388 31.17 -35.72 -14.77
CA VAL A 388 31.14 -34.70 -15.83
C VAL A 388 31.99 -35.10 -17.01
N LEU A 389 33.26 -35.46 -16.76
CA LEU A 389 34.19 -35.89 -17.81
C LEU A 389 33.70 -37.17 -18.52
N THR A 390 33.25 -38.16 -17.75
CA THR A 390 32.69 -39.42 -18.28
C THR A 390 31.50 -39.15 -19.20
N ASN A 391 30.55 -38.27 -18.81
CA ASN A 391 29.38 -37.93 -19.64
C ASN A 391 29.78 -37.20 -20.92
N LEU A 392 30.76 -36.27 -20.84
CA LEU A 392 31.23 -35.51 -22.00
C LEU A 392 32.01 -36.43 -22.98
N LEU A 393 32.88 -37.32 -22.47
CA LEU A 393 33.62 -38.27 -23.30
C LEU A 393 32.70 -39.32 -23.95
N ASP A 394 31.73 -39.87 -23.20
CA ASP A 394 30.73 -40.80 -23.77
C ASP A 394 29.95 -40.14 -24.91
N ASN A 395 29.57 -38.85 -24.72
CA ASN A 395 28.91 -38.08 -25.75
C ASN A 395 29.82 -37.83 -26.97
N ALA A 396 31.06 -37.43 -26.76
CA ALA A 396 32.03 -37.20 -27.82
C ALA A 396 32.30 -38.48 -28.64
N LEU A 397 32.64 -39.61 -27.98
CA LEU A 397 32.87 -40.89 -28.64
C LEU A 397 31.68 -41.42 -29.40
N ARG A 398 30.47 -41.15 -28.92
CA ARG A 398 29.23 -41.58 -29.58
C ARG A 398 28.98 -40.85 -30.90
N HIS A 399 29.33 -39.56 -30.96
CA HIS A 399 29.08 -38.70 -32.11
C HIS A 399 30.28 -38.56 -33.05
N THR A 400 31.45 -39.02 -32.67
CA THR A 400 32.65 -39.03 -33.50
C THR A 400 32.58 -40.20 -34.50
N PRO A 401 32.75 -39.99 -35.81
CA PRO A 401 32.82 -41.07 -36.81
C PRO A 401 34.09 -41.88 -36.64
N GLU A 402 34.17 -43.06 -37.34
CA GLU A 402 35.38 -43.87 -37.46
C GLU A 402 36.54 -43.03 -38.00
N HIS A 403 37.74 -43.23 -37.50
CA HIS A 403 38.96 -42.46 -37.78
C HIS A 403 38.93 -41.00 -37.30
N GLY A 404 37.95 -40.65 -36.43
CA GLY A 404 37.87 -39.31 -35.81
C GLY A 404 38.72 -39.20 -34.54
N GLU A 405 38.68 -38.01 -33.95
CA GLU A 405 39.48 -37.66 -32.77
C GLU A 405 38.61 -37.04 -31.69
N VAL A 406 38.92 -37.35 -30.44
CA VAL A 406 38.37 -36.67 -29.24
C VAL A 406 39.56 -36.16 -28.43
N GLU A 407 39.54 -34.85 -28.15
CA GLU A 407 40.59 -34.16 -27.41
C GLU A 407 40.07 -33.64 -26.07
N ILE A 408 40.80 -33.86 -24.97
CA ILE A 408 40.67 -33.11 -23.73
C ILE A 408 41.85 -32.17 -23.61
N ALA A 409 41.58 -30.87 -23.43
CA ALA A 409 42.60 -29.87 -23.16
C ALA A 409 42.38 -29.23 -21.78
N LEU A 410 43.48 -29.00 -21.07
CA LEU A 410 43.53 -28.27 -19.80
C LEU A 410 44.34 -27.00 -20.02
N GLU A 411 43.77 -25.84 -19.61
CA GLU A 411 44.44 -24.53 -19.66
C GLU A 411 44.35 -23.83 -18.30
N PRO A 412 45.45 -23.63 -17.58
CA PRO A 412 45.48 -22.80 -16.40
C PRO A 412 45.22 -21.33 -16.78
N ARG A 413 44.27 -20.65 -16.11
CA ARG A 413 43.97 -19.21 -16.27
C ARG A 413 43.68 -18.61 -14.91
N ASP A 414 44.33 -17.53 -14.56
CA ASP A 414 44.02 -16.61 -13.41
C ASP A 414 43.22 -17.24 -12.24
N GLY A 415 43.84 -18.22 -11.56
CA GLY A 415 43.21 -18.89 -10.41
C GLY A 415 42.11 -19.92 -10.75
N THR A 416 41.99 -20.29 -12.02
CA THR A 416 41.07 -21.32 -12.51
C THR A 416 41.79 -22.26 -13.50
N VAL A 417 41.20 -23.43 -13.74
CA VAL A 417 41.59 -24.33 -14.82
C VAL A 417 40.44 -24.46 -15.80
N VAL A 418 40.68 -24.10 -17.04
CA VAL A 418 39.70 -24.28 -18.14
C VAL A 418 39.86 -25.71 -18.67
N VAL A 419 38.76 -26.43 -18.74
CA VAL A 419 38.66 -27.78 -19.30
C VAL A 419 37.88 -27.71 -20.59
N THR A 420 38.47 -28.18 -21.66
CA THR A 420 37.85 -28.26 -23.00
C THR A 420 37.78 -29.72 -23.44
N VAL A 421 36.56 -30.16 -23.86
CA VAL A 421 36.37 -31.48 -24.50
C VAL A 421 35.87 -31.20 -25.93
N ALA A 422 36.67 -31.64 -26.90
CA ALA A 422 36.41 -31.41 -28.33
C ALA A 422 36.30 -32.74 -29.09
N ASP A 423 35.41 -32.82 -30.06
CA ASP A 423 35.23 -33.96 -30.97
C ASP A 423 35.34 -33.50 -32.43
N THR A 424 35.60 -34.45 -33.33
CA THR A 424 35.59 -34.23 -34.79
C THR A 424 34.29 -34.73 -35.46
N GLY A 425 33.23 -34.84 -34.69
CA GLY A 425 31.92 -35.24 -35.17
C GLY A 425 31.24 -34.19 -36.05
N PRO A 426 29.94 -34.38 -36.36
CA PRO A 426 29.17 -33.46 -37.20
C PRO A 426 28.89 -32.08 -36.56
N GLY A 427 29.23 -31.91 -35.30
CA GLY A 427 28.93 -30.70 -34.52
C GLY A 427 27.47 -30.58 -34.14
N ILE A 428 27.10 -29.43 -33.61
CA ILE A 428 25.74 -29.15 -33.14
C ILE A 428 25.16 -28.02 -33.99
N PRO A 429 24.05 -28.26 -34.73
CA PRO A 429 23.38 -27.26 -35.56
C PRO A 429 22.95 -26.05 -34.71
N PRO A 430 22.96 -24.82 -35.29
CA PRO A 430 22.60 -23.59 -34.56
C PRO A 430 21.24 -23.67 -33.86
N GLU A 431 20.22 -24.27 -34.49
CA GLU A 431 18.87 -24.39 -33.95
C GLU A 431 18.79 -25.27 -32.68
N ARG A 432 19.83 -26.11 -32.45
CA ARG A 432 19.90 -27.01 -31.28
C ARG A 432 20.81 -26.49 -30.17
N ARG A 433 21.53 -25.41 -30.40
CA ARG A 433 22.44 -24.84 -29.39
C ARG A 433 21.70 -24.13 -28.26
N GLU A 434 20.62 -23.45 -28.62
CA GLU A 434 19.73 -22.81 -27.68
C GLU A 434 18.93 -23.86 -26.90
N GLY A 435 19.20 -23.97 -25.61
CA GLY A 435 18.57 -24.97 -24.74
C GLY A 435 19.29 -26.32 -24.63
N LEU A 436 20.48 -26.47 -25.23
CA LEU A 436 21.27 -27.71 -25.17
C LEU A 436 21.48 -28.25 -23.74
N PHE A 437 21.65 -27.35 -22.78
CA PHE A 437 21.86 -27.65 -21.35
C PHE A 437 20.58 -27.48 -20.49
N ARG A 438 19.47 -27.12 -21.09
CA ARG A 438 18.20 -26.85 -20.36
C ARG A 438 17.11 -27.81 -20.69
N ARG A 439 17.16 -28.49 -21.85
CA ARG A 439 16.12 -29.41 -22.33
C ARG A 439 16.73 -30.70 -22.88
N PRO A 440 16.15 -31.87 -22.60
CA PRO A 440 16.48 -33.08 -23.32
C PRO A 440 16.12 -32.88 -24.80
N GLN A 441 17.14 -32.93 -25.68
CA GLN A 441 16.91 -32.67 -27.10
C GLN A 441 16.35 -33.89 -27.80
N ARG A 442 15.29 -33.75 -28.59
CA ARG A 442 14.78 -34.77 -29.51
C ARG A 442 15.59 -34.79 -30.81
N PRO A 443 15.97 -35.93 -31.32
CA PRO A 443 16.46 -36.04 -32.67
C PRO A 443 15.26 -35.84 -33.62
N THR A 444 15.24 -34.73 -34.37
CA THR A 444 14.30 -34.53 -35.47
C THR A 444 14.94 -35.00 -36.75
N GLY A 445 14.59 -36.20 -37.22
CA GLY A 445 15.00 -36.72 -38.53
C GLY A 445 14.50 -38.16 -38.72
N ALA A 446 13.63 -38.37 -39.71
CA ALA A 446 13.24 -39.67 -40.18
C ALA A 446 14.49 -40.39 -40.74
N GLY A 447 15.03 -41.38 -40.04
CA GLY A 447 16.06 -42.25 -40.57
C GLY A 447 17.30 -42.56 -39.70
N GLY A 448 17.52 -41.85 -38.59
CA GLY A 448 18.67 -42.18 -37.71
C GLY A 448 18.21 -42.73 -36.38
N ALA A 449 18.66 -43.94 -36.05
CA ALA A 449 18.51 -44.48 -34.70
C ALA A 449 19.16 -43.56 -33.67
N ALA A 450 18.41 -42.60 -33.15
CA ALA A 450 18.83 -41.69 -32.12
C ALA A 450 19.06 -42.44 -30.81
N GLN A 451 20.25 -42.92 -30.66
CA GLN A 451 20.72 -43.61 -29.46
C GLN A 451 21.23 -42.57 -28.47
N GLY A 452 20.48 -42.32 -27.42
CA GLY A 452 21.00 -41.72 -26.22
C GLY A 452 20.45 -40.32 -25.86
N GLY A 453 19.70 -40.32 -24.80
CA GLY A 453 19.01 -39.21 -24.24
C GLY A 453 19.87 -38.03 -23.85
N GLY A 454 19.35 -36.85 -24.05
CA GLY A 454 19.91 -35.56 -23.61
C GLY A 454 20.07 -35.37 -22.10
N LEU A 455 19.85 -36.41 -21.28
CA LEU A 455 20.02 -36.36 -19.82
C LEU A 455 21.47 -36.20 -19.37
N GLY A 456 22.44 -36.72 -20.11
CA GLY A 456 23.87 -36.63 -19.75
C GLY A 456 24.35 -35.19 -19.69
N LEU A 457 24.00 -34.35 -20.68
CA LEU A 457 24.38 -32.94 -20.69
C LEU A 457 23.63 -32.10 -19.64
N LEU A 458 22.40 -32.47 -19.30
CA LEU A 458 21.66 -31.90 -18.18
C LEU A 458 22.31 -32.17 -16.83
N ILE A 459 22.75 -33.42 -16.62
CA ILE A 459 23.49 -33.84 -15.41
C ILE A 459 24.81 -33.07 -15.32
N VAL A 460 25.58 -32.98 -16.41
CA VAL A 460 26.80 -32.17 -16.48
C VAL A 460 26.55 -30.73 -16.09
N HIS A 461 25.53 -30.10 -16.68
CA HIS A 461 25.20 -28.72 -16.38
C HIS A 461 24.82 -28.52 -14.90
N ARG A 462 24.01 -29.43 -14.34
CA ARG A 462 23.62 -29.37 -12.92
C ARG A 462 24.81 -29.53 -11.96
N MET A 463 25.68 -30.50 -12.23
CA MET A 463 26.88 -30.72 -11.41
C MET A 463 27.80 -29.50 -11.44
N LEU A 464 28.04 -28.92 -12.62
CA LEU A 464 28.88 -27.74 -12.75
C LEU A 464 28.23 -26.48 -12.08
N LEU A 465 26.93 -26.33 -12.16
CA LEU A 465 26.20 -25.25 -11.42
C LEU A 465 26.40 -25.37 -9.89
N LEU A 466 26.36 -26.57 -9.34
CA LEU A 466 26.65 -26.82 -7.91
C LEU A 466 28.09 -26.41 -7.52
N HIS A 467 29.01 -26.47 -8.48
CA HIS A 467 30.40 -25.99 -8.31
C HIS A 467 30.53 -24.48 -8.53
N GLY A 468 29.46 -23.76 -8.92
CA GLY A 468 29.52 -22.34 -9.30
C GLY A 468 30.13 -22.11 -10.68
N SER A 469 30.18 -23.18 -11.50
CA SER A 469 30.68 -23.17 -12.86
C SER A 469 29.58 -23.35 -13.89
N THR A 470 29.84 -23.00 -15.14
CA THR A 470 28.89 -23.17 -16.25
C THR A 470 29.62 -23.84 -17.43
N ILE A 471 28.91 -24.76 -18.12
CA ILE A 471 29.38 -25.33 -19.37
C ILE A 471 28.93 -24.48 -20.56
N ARG A 472 29.79 -24.28 -21.52
CA ARG A 472 29.52 -23.59 -22.77
C ARG A 472 29.86 -24.44 -23.96
N LEU A 473 29.13 -24.28 -25.06
CA LEU A 473 29.50 -24.75 -26.38
C LEU A 473 30.31 -23.63 -27.07
N VAL A 474 31.53 -23.91 -27.45
CA VAL A 474 32.44 -22.96 -28.10
C VAL A 474 32.42 -23.22 -29.60
N ASP A 475 32.24 -22.18 -30.40
CA ASP A 475 32.37 -22.27 -31.86
C ASP A 475 33.85 -22.39 -32.23
N ARG A 476 34.23 -23.51 -32.86
CA ARG A 476 35.56 -23.72 -33.44
C ARG A 476 35.43 -23.79 -34.97
N ALA A 477 36.19 -23.00 -35.68
CA ALA A 477 36.28 -23.11 -37.12
C ALA A 477 36.74 -24.52 -37.49
N GLY A 478 35.86 -25.33 -38.08
CA GLY A 478 36.14 -26.69 -38.39
C GLY A 478 34.96 -27.63 -38.08
N ARG A 479 35.26 -28.87 -37.79
CA ARG A 479 34.30 -29.93 -37.52
C ARG A 479 34.20 -30.21 -36.02
N GLY A 480 33.01 -30.61 -35.57
CA GLY A 480 32.78 -31.15 -34.25
C GLY A 480 32.16 -30.22 -33.22
N ALA A 481 31.90 -30.73 -32.03
CA ALA A 481 31.42 -29.97 -30.89
C ALA A 481 32.57 -29.73 -29.90
N VAL A 482 32.61 -28.54 -29.29
CA VAL A 482 33.60 -28.14 -28.30
C VAL A 482 32.88 -27.66 -27.06
N PHE A 483 32.98 -28.45 -25.98
CA PHE A 483 32.42 -28.09 -24.66
C PHE A 483 33.52 -27.54 -23.78
N GLU A 484 33.27 -26.42 -23.13
CA GLU A 484 34.20 -25.73 -22.25
C GLU A 484 33.54 -25.42 -20.89
N PHE A 485 34.29 -25.69 -19.80
CA PHE A 485 33.92 -25.28 -18.45
C PHE A 485 35.15 -24.92 -17.62
N THR A 486 34.97 -24.27 -16.49
CA THR A 486 36.06 -23.79 -15.62
C THR A 486 35.94 -24.37 -14.23
N LEU A 487 37.05 -24.74 -13.61
CA LEU A 487 37.14 -25.16 -12.21
C LEU A 487 38.04 -24.19 -11.42
N PRO A 488 37.73 -23.85 -10.17
CA PRO A 488 38.62 -23.04 -9.35
C PRO A 488 39.88 -23.80 -8.99
N ALA A 489 41.06 -23.19 -9.17
CA ALA A 489 42.30 -23.73 -8.67
C ALA A 489 42.29 -23.80 -7.14
N ALA A 490 42.79 -24.89 -6.58
CA ALA A 490 42.97 -24.99 -5.14
C ALA A 490 44.02 -23.95 -4.69
N ARG A 491 43.67 -23.16 -3.69
CA ARG A 491 44.62 -22.20 -3.08
C ARG A 491 45.78 -23.00 -2.51
N GLY A 492 47.00 -22.82 -3.06
CA GLY A 492 48.18 -23.45 -2.55
C GLY A 492 48.47 -23.05 -1.10
N ALA A 493 48.93 -23.96 -0.28
CA ALA A 493 49.30 -23.70 1.12
C ALA A 493 50.36 -22.57 1.29
N SER A 494 50.93 -22.06 0.17
CA SER A 494 51.92 -20.97 0.14
C SER A 494 51.37 -19.57 0.45
N ASP A 495 50.07 -19.29 0.19
CA ASP A 495 49.50 -17.96 0.42
C ASP A 495 49.04 -17.73 1.89
N ALA A 496 48.93 -18.78 2.69
CA ALA A 496 48.59 -18.65 4.10
C ALA A 496 49.80 -18.15 4.95
N ALA A 497 51.03 -18.39 4.52
CA ALA A 497 52.24 -17.98 5.24
C ALA A 497 52.60 -16.49 5.06
N SER A 498 52.13 -15.83 3.98
CA SER A 498 52.45 -14.42 3.70
C SER A 498 51.52 -13.43 4.46
N ARG A 499 50.41 -13.87 5.03
CA ARG A 499 49.49 -13.00 5.80
C ARG A 499 49.70 -13.03 7.32
N SER A 500 50.49 -13.98 7.85
CA SER A 500 50.81 -14.04 9.28
C SER A 500 52.11 -13.30 9.67
N GLY A 501 52.85 -12.74 8.71
CA GLY A 501 54.14 -12.06 8.91
C GLY A 501 54.09 -10.54 9.06
N GLY A 502 52.92 -9.94 9.15
CA GLY A 502 52.73 -8.47 9.14
C GLY A 502 52.08 -7.89 10.39
N ALA A 503 52.31 -8.44 11.58
CA ALA A 503 51.90 -7.84 12.84
C ALA A 503 53.02 -8.01 13.87
N HIS A 504 53.95 -7.12 13.82
CA HIS A 504 54.85 -6.73 14.95
C HIS A 504 55.05 -5.21 14.89
#